data_93b42c608f8751aea41b81eba9699a6c
#
_entry.id   93b42c608f8751aea41b81eba9699a6c
#
_cell.length_a   1.000
_cell.length_b   1.000
_cell.length_c   1.000
_cell.angle_alpha   90.00
_cell.angle_beta   90.00
_cell.angle_gamma   90.00
#
_symmetry.space_group_name_H-M   'P 1'
#
loop_
_entity.id
_entity.type
_entity.pdbx_description
1 polymer ?
#
loop_
_entity_poly.entity_id
_entity_poly.type
_entity_poly.pdbx_seq_one_letter_code
_entity_poly.pdbx_strand_id
1 'polypeptide(L)'
;MAHELRRRTLLATTLATPFATPMLGAIMSDPAAAQPTPSPDDTVYMDLKEGRVTIQLLPEIAPKHVERVRILCHRHFYDGTVFHRVIEGFMAQGGDPTGTGTGGSDLPDLPAEFTRQRHFLRGTVGAARTANPNSANSQFFIMFAPAPNLDGQYTIWGQVISGMDYVDAIKRGGGANGLVSQPDHIVKMRVASDQS
;
A
#
# COMPACT_ATOMS: atom_id res chain seq x y z
N MET A 1 -68.38 30.15 54.71
CA MET A 1 -69.28 30.12 53.58
C MET A 1 -68.80 29.03 52.67
N ALA A 2 -69.35 27.95 52.81
CA ALA A 2 -70.07 26.94 52.05
C ALA A 2 -69.96 27.06 50.52
N HIS A 3 -69.53 25.98 49.88
CA HIS A 3 -70.22 25.23 48.81
C HIS A 3 -69.26 24.17 48.27
N GLU A 4 -69.51 23.03 48.56
CA GLU A 4 -70.29 21.91 47.98
C GLU A 4 -69.63 21.08 46.90
N LEU A 5 -69.61 19.80 47.24
CA LEU A 5 -69.23 18.64 46.45
C LEU A 5 -69.94 18.54 45.09
N ARG A 6 -69.25 18.05 44.08
CA ARG A 6 -69.86 17.09 43.16
C ARG A 6 -68.84 16.03 42.71
N ARG A 7 -69.09 14.82 43.12
CA ARG A 7 -68.55 13.57 42.59
C ARG A 7 -69.09 13.36 41.19
N ARG A 8 -68.22 13.13 40.22
CA ARG A 8 -68.56 12.50 38.94
C ARG A 8 -67.62 11.34 38.70
N THR A 9 -68.17 10.16 38.81
CA THR A 9 -67.67 8.87 38.36
C THR A 9 -67.50 8.90 36.86
N LEU A 10 -66.33 8.62 36.35
CA LEU A 10 -66.06 8.35 34.95
C LEU A 10 -65.45 6.96 34.82
N LEU A 11 -66.10 6.16 34.02
CA LEU A 11 -65.76 4.79 33.67
C LEU A 11 -64.39 4.70 33.02
N ALA A 12 -63.61 3.75 33.49
CA ALA A 12 -62.38 3.35 32.87
C ALA A 12 -62.68 2.48 31.61
N THR A 13 -62.36 3.03 30.42
CA THR A 13 -62.35 2.26 29.19
C THR A 13 -60.89 1.82 28.94
N THR A 14 -60.62 0.55 29.12
CA THR A 14 -59.37 -0.08 28.80
C THR A 14 -59.22 -0.21 27.29
N LEU A 15 -58.38 0.60 26.67
CA LEU A 15 -57.91 0.39 25.30
C LEU A 15 -56.72 -0.58 25.34
N ALA A 16 -56.91 -1.76 24.76
CA ALA A 16 -55.85 -2.71 24.49
C ALA A 16 -55.03 -2.21 23.30
N THR A 17 -53.77 -1.89 23.53
CA THR A 17 -52.77 -1.61 22.48
C THR A 17 -52.20 -2.92 21.97
N PRO A 18 -52.17 -3.17 20.63
CA PRO A 18 -51.51 -4.35 20.09
C PRO A 18 -49.99 -4.16 20.18
N PHE A 19 -49.32 -5.15 20.78
CA PHE A 19 -47.84 -5.28 20.76
C PHE A 19 -47.38 -5.45 19.32
N ALA A 20 -46.71 -4.43 18.79
CA ALA A 20 -45.96 -4.54 17.54
C ALA A 20 -44.65 -5.24 17.85
N THR A 21 -44.47 -6.45 17.37
CA THR A 21 -43.22 -7.20 17.38
C THR A 21 -42.21 -6.49 16.47
N PRO A 22 -40.99 -6.10 16.94
CA PRO A 22 -39.99 -5.60 16.04
C PRO A 22 -39.48 -6.76 15.17
N MET A 23 -39.72 -6.68 13.85
CA MET A 23 -39.03 -7.51 12.88
C MET A 23 -37.54 -7.20 12.99
N LEU A 24 -36.79 -8.19 13.48
CA LEU A 24 -35.34 -8.20 13.46
C LEU A 24 -34.89 -8.34 12.00
N GLY A 25 -34.66 -7.21 11.32
CA GLY A 25 -34.09 -7.17 9.99
C GLY A 25 -32.71 -7.81 10.05
N ALA A 26 -32.58 -9.00 9.48
CA ALA A 26 -31.26 -9.58 9.24
C ALA A 26 -30.49 -8.64 8.32
N ILE A 27 -29.45 -7.96 8.86
CA ILE A 27 -28.48 -7.25 8.07
C ILE A 27 -27.70 -8.35 7.33
N MET A 28 -28.07 -8.61 6.09
CA MET A 28 -27.24 -9.39 5.19
C MET A 28 -26.00 -8.55 4.95
N SER A 29 -24.89 -8.91 5.62
CA SER A 29 -23.57 -8.41 5.28
C SER A 29 -23.29 -8.87 3.85
N ASP A 30 -23.26 -7.93 2.91
CA ASP A 30 -22.75 -8.21 1.57
C ASP A 30 -21.37 -8.86 1.74
N PRO A 31 -21.11 -10.03 1.12
CA PRO A 31 -19.77 -10.57 1.09
C PRO A 31 -18.92 -9.53 0.35
N ALA A 32 -17.95 -8.94 1.08
CA ALA A 32 -16.98 -8.04 0.49
C ALA A 32 -16.50 -8.69 -0.80
N ALA A 33 -16.77 -8.04 -1.93
CA ALA A 33 -16.38 -8.54 -3.24
C ALA A 33 -14.90 -8.85 -3.19
N ALA A 34 -14.52 -10.12 -3.26
CA ALA A 34 -13.14 -10.56 -3.23
C ALA A 34 -12.43 -9.84 -4.38
N GLN A 35 -11.45 -9.01 -4.07
CA GLN A 35 -10.66 -8.35 -5.10
C GLN A 35 -10.02 -9.45 -5.96
N PRO A 36 -10.09 -9.35 -7.30
CA PRO A 36 -9.50 -10.36 -8.17
C PRO A 36 -8.03 -10.52 -7.81
N THR A 37 -7.59 -11.76 -7.60
CA THR A 37 -6.19 -12.07 -7.35
C THR A 37 -5.37 -11.56 -8.55
N PRO A 38 -4.31 -10.78 -8.33
CA PRO A 38 -3.48 -10.30 -9.43
C PRO A 38 -2.93 -11.46 -10.25
N SER A 39 -2.78 -11.24 -11.57
CA SER A 39 -2.12 -12.18 -12.47
C SER A 39 -0.70 -12.49 -11.95
N PRO A 40 -0.18 -13.72 -12.12
CA PRO A 40 1.21 -14.03 -11.81
C PRO A 40 2.21 -13.13 -12.57
N ASP A 41 1.89 -12.69 -13.79
CA ASP A 41 2.69 -11.75 -14.57
C ASP A 41 2.69 -10.33 -13.98
N ASP A 42 1.63 -9.97 -13.22
CA ASP A 42 1.50 -8.70 -12.54
C ASP A 42 1.82 -8.81 -11.04
N THR A 43 2.51 -9.85 -10.64
CA THR A 43 2.92 -10.08 -9.25
C THR A 43 4.43 -10.23 -9.16
N VAL A 44 5.04 -9.55 -8.19
CA VAL A 44 6.44 -9.70 -7.85
C VAL A 44 6.57 -10.20 -6.43
N TYR A 45 7.40 -11.22 -6.23
CA TYR A 45 7.86 -11.67 -4.93
C TYR A 45 9.22 -11.05 -4.62
N MET A 46 9.30 -10.35 -3.52
CA MET A 46 10.53 -9.82 -2.96
C MET A 46 10.80 -10.53 -1.63
N ASP A 47 11.79 -11.39 -1.61
CA ASP A 47 12.21 -12.10 -0.42
C ASP A 47 13.21 -11.25 0.37
N LEU A 48 12.87 -10.95 1.61
CA LEU A 48 13.71 -10.32 2.61
C LEU A 48 14.19 -11.37 3.60
N LYS A 49 15.11 -11.00 4.48
CA LYS A 49 15.58 -11.89 5.56
C LYS A 49 14.44 -12.43 6.43
N GLU A 50 13.46 -11.58 6.73
CA GLU A 50 12.35 -11.90 7.64
C GLU A 50 11.18 -12.61 6.95
N GLY A 51 11.08 -12.55 5.61
CA GLY A 51 10.04 -13.21 4.86
C GLY A 51 9.74 -12.60 3.50
N ARG A 52 8.69 -13.12 2.85
CA ARG A 52 8.29 -12.72 1.50
C ARG A 52 7.32 -11.55 1.51
N VAL A 53 7.64 -10.52 0.74
CA VAL A 53 6.76 -9.40 0.40
C VAL A 53 6.19 -9.67 -0.99
N THR A 54 4.87 -9.57 -1.12
CA THR A 54 4.17 -9.70 -2.41
C THR A 54 3.74 -8.33 -2.89
N ILE A 55 4.19 -7.95 -4.07
CA ILE A 55 3.91 -6.66 -4.70
C ILE A 55 3.06 -6.90 -5.94
N GLN A 56 1.88 -6.28 -6.01
CA GLN A 56 1.09 -6.17 -7.22
C GLN A 56 1.69 -5.07 -8.10
N LEU A 57 2.00 -5.39 -9.35
CA LEU A 57 2.38 -4.43 -10.37
C LEU A 57 1.12 -3.74 -10.94
N LEU A 58 1.27 -2.51 -11.39
CA LEU A 58 0.18 -1.65 -11.90
C LEU A 58 0.46 -1.21 -13.34
N PRO A 59 0.43 -2.14 -14.31
CA PRO A 59 0.76 -1.83 -15.72
C PRO A 59 -0.20 -0.82 -16.35
N GLU A 60 -1.43 -0.74 -15.87
CA GLU A 60 -2.42 0.25 -16.30
C GLU A 60 -2.08 1.69 -15.87
N ILE A 61 -1.24 1.84 -14.83
CA ILE A 61 -0.81 3.14 -14.28
C ILE A 61 0.56 3.55 -14.84
N ALA A 62 1.52 2.60 -14.84
CA ALA A 62 2.91 2.88 -15.19
C ALA A 62 3.52 1.76 -16.04
N PRO A 63 3.05 1.57 -17.29
CA PRO A 63 3.46 0.43 -18.12
C PRO A 63 4.97 0.33 -18.33
N LYS A 64 5.68 1.45 -18.53
CA LYS A 64 7.14 1.46 -18.74
C LYS A 64 7.92 1.09 -17.48
N HIS A 65 7.46 1.56 -16.32
CA HIS A 65 8.09 1.22 -15.04
C HIS A 65 7.84 -0.24 -14.68
N VAL A 66 6.62 -0.75 -14.89
CA VAL A 66 6.30 -2.16 -14.68
C VAL A 66 7.16 -3.05 -15.57
N GLU A 67 7.28 -2.72 -16.85
CA GLU A 67 8.15 -3.47 -17.76
C GLU A 67 9.62 -3.44 -17.33
N ARG A 68 10.12 -2.26 -16.88
CA ARG A 68 11.47 -2.14 -16.32
C ARG A 68 11.67 -3.07 -15.12
N VAL A 69 10.72 -3.09 -14.18
CA VAL A 69 10.80 -3.96 -13.00
C VAL A 69 10.84 -5.43 -13.40
N ARG A 70 10.01 -5.86 -14.36
CA ARG A 70 10.03 -7.23 -14.88
C ARG A 70 11.39 -7.58 -15.50
N ILE A 71 11.92 -6.74 -16.38
CA ILE A 71 13.25 -6.94 -17.00
C ILE A 71 14.33 -7.09 -15.93
N LEU A 72 14.34 -6.24 -14.91
CA LEU A 72 15.33 -6.28 -13.85
C LEU A 72 15.17 -7.50 -12.93
N CYS A 73 13.92 -7.93 -12.66
CA CYS A 73 13.65 -9.19 -11.97
C CYS A 73 14.18 -10.40 -12.74
N HIS A 74 13.91 -10.51 -14.07
CA HIS A 74 14.43 -11.57 -14.91
C HIS A 74 15.96 -11.59 -15.01
N ARG A 75 16.61 -10.41 -14.92
CA ARG A 75 18.07 -10.28 -14.87
C ARG A 75 18.67 -10.55 -13.50
N HIS A 76 17.85 -10.87 -12.50
CA HIS A 76 18.29 -11.02 -11.09
C HIS A 76 18.97 -9.77 -10.52
N PHE A 77 18.71 -8.61 -11.12
CA PHE A 77 19.39 -7.36 -10.82
C PHE A 77 19.22 -6.91 -9.37
N TYR A 78 18.05 -7.15 -8.79
CA TYR A 78 17.74 -6.72 -7.44
C TYR A 78 18.33 -7.61 -6.34
N ASP A 79 18.84 -8.80 -6.68
CA ASP A 79 19.40 -9.73 -5.71
C ASP A 79 20.61 -9.13 -5.01
N GLY A 80 20.58 -9.10 -3.68
CA GLY A 80 21.64 -8.51 -2.87
C GLY A 80 21.63 -6.98 -2.81
N THR A 81 20.78 -6.28 -3.56
CA THR A 81 20.66 -4.81 -3.42
C THR A 81 20.09 -4.45 -2.05
N VAL A 82 20.48 -3.29 -1.52
CA VAL A 82 20.21 -2.90 -0.14
C VAL A 82 19.17 -1.79 -0.04
N PHE A 83 18.52 -1.71 1.13
CA PHE A 83 17.72 -0.55 1.51
C PHE A 83 18.64 0.52 2.13
N HIS A 84 19.28 1.29 1.27
CA HIS A 84 20.30 2.25 1.67
C HIS A 84 19.76 3.49 2.40
N ARG A 85 18.46 3.81 2.22
CA ARG A 85 17.78 4.95 2.83
C ARG A 85 16.42 4.56 3.37
N VAL A 86 16.23 4.64 4.69
CA VAL A 86 14.99 4.25 5.36
C VAL A 86 14.64 5.31 6.40
N ILE A 87 13.51 5.97 6.20
CA ILE A 87 13.03 7.02 7.10
C ILE A 87 11.77 6.51 7.82
N GLU A 88 11.84 6.47 9.16
CA GLU A 88 10.71 6.07 10.01
C GLU A 88 9.46 6.88 9.69
N GLY A 89 8.31 6.20 9.60
CA GLY A 89 7.02 6.82 9.29
C GLY A 89 6.90 7.40 7.88
N PHE A 90 7.91 7.21 7.00
CA PHE A 90 7.88 7.69 5.62
C PHE A 90 8.06 6.55 4.61
N MET A 91 9.29 6.09 4.35
CA MET A 91 9.53 5.09 3.32
C MET A 91 10.84 4.32 3.51
N ALA A 92 10.94 3.13 2.86
CA ALA A 92 12.18 2.39 2.64
C ALA A 92 12.56 2.45 1.17
N GLN A 93 13.78 2.95 0.86
CA GLN A 93 14.30 3.10 -0.50
C GLN A 93 15.46 2.14 -0.77
N GLY A 94 15.37 1.43 -1.89
CA GLY A 94 16.38 0.47 -2.34
C GLY A 94 16.48 0.38 -3.86
N GLY A 95 17.06 -0.72 -4.37
CA GLY A 95 17.18 -0.97 -5.81
C GLY A 95 18.36 -0.28 -6.49
N ASP A 96 19.30 0.22 -5.70
CA ASP A 96 20.60 0.72 -6.16
C ASP A 96 21.65 -0.39 -6.07
N PRO A 97 22.29 -0.82 -7.17
CA PRO A 97 23.30 -1.87 -7.14
C PRO A 97 24.58 -1.47 -6.41
N THR A 98 24.85 -0.15 -6.26
CA THR A 98 26.00 0.36 -5.52
C THR A 98 25.73 0.54 -4.03
N GLY A 99 24.44 0.58 -3.62
CA GLY A 99 24.02 0.82 -2.24
C GLY A 99 24.30 2.23 -1.72
N THR A 100 24.68 3.17 -2.59
CA THR A 100 25.04 4.55 -2.21
C THR A 100 23.91 5.55 -2.38
N GLY A 101 22.86 5.17 -3.09
CA GLY A 101 21.73 6.04 -3.49
C GLY A 101 21.95 6.78 -4.81
N THR A 102 23.11 6.58 -5.47
CA THR A 102 23.48 7.29 -6.71
C THR A 102 23.56 6.39 -7.94
N GLY A 103 23.49 5.05 -7.75
CA GLY A 103 23.57 4.07 -8.81
C GLY A 103 22.22 3.74 -9.45
N GLY A 104 22.29 3.04 -10.58
CA GLY A 104 21.14 2.53 -11.33
C GLY A 104 21.52 1.34 -12.20
N SER A 105 20.56 0.82 -12.96
CA SER A 105 20.84 -0.21 -13.96
C SER A 105 21.54 0.40 -15.18
N ASP A 106 22.06 -0.48 -16.06
CA ASP A 106 22.67 -0.14 -17.35
C ASP A 106 21.63 0.27 -18.42
N LEU A 107 20.33 0.23 -18.07
CA LEU A 107 19.25 0.60 -18.97
C LEU A 107 19.02 2.12 -18.98
N PRO A 108 18.48 2.68 -20.08
CA PRO A 108 18.15 4.12 -20.13
C PRO A 108 17.19 4.53 -19.04
N ASP A 109 17.25 5.77 -18.61
CA ASP A 109 16.29 6.37 -17.68
C ASP A 109 14.86 6.36 -18.27
N LEU A 110 13.88 6.32 -17.39
CA LEU A 110 12.46 6.26 -17.74
C LEU A 110 11.82 7.65 -17.64
N PRO A 111 10.96 8.00 -18.62
CA PRO A 111 10.09 9.16 -18.48
C PRO A 111 9.09 8.96 -17.35
N ALA A 112 8.68 10.08 -16.74
CA ALA A 112 7.66 10.05 -15.70
C ALA A 112 6.32 9.50 -16.22
N GLU A 113 5.67 8.66 -15.40
CA GLU A 113 4.31 8.13 -15.60
C GLU A 113 3.45 8.54 -14.39
N PHE A 114 3.30 9.86 -14.18
CA PHE A 114 2.53 10.37 -13.06
C PHE A 114 1.03 10.16 -13.24
N THR A 115 0.36 9.84 -12.13
CA THR A 115 -1.09 9.64 -12.12
C THR A 115 -1.76 10.45 -11.02
N ARG A 116 -3.05 10.76 -11.21
CA ARG A 116 -3.94 11.27 -10.17
C ARG A 116 -5.00 10.25 -9.73
N GLN A 117 -4.95 9.03 -10.29
CA GLN A 117 -5.89 7.95 -9.98
C GLN A 117 -5.49 7.14 -8.75
N ARG A 118 -4.23 7.27 -8.31
CA ARG A 118 -3.66 6.60 -7.15
C ARG A 118 -2.91 7.59 -6.28
N HIS A 119 -2.87 7.29 -5.00
CA HIS A 119 -2.22 8.09 -3.97
C HIS A 119 -1.10 7.31 -3.30
N PHE A 120 -0.11 8.02 -2.79
CA PHE A 120 0.93 7.41 -1.97
C PHE A 120 0.37 7.11 -0.57
N LEU A 121 -0.13 5.91 -0.40
CA LEU A 121 -0.62 5.33 0.85
C LEU A 121 0.39 4.30 1.37
N ARG A 122 0.16 3.76 2.58
CA ARG A 122 0.96 2.66 3.11
C ARG A 122 1.02 1.49 2.12
N GLY A 123 2.23 0.97 1.89
CA GLY A 123 2.50 -0.13 0.97
C GLY A 123 2.56 0.26 -0.51
N THR A 124 2.28 1.52 -0.88
CA THR A 124 2.49 1.99 -2.26
C THR A 124 3.97 1.95 -2.62
N VAL A 125 4.27 1.46 -3.82
CA VAL A 125 5.63 1.38 -4.34
C VAL A 125 5.81 2.40 -5.45
N GLY A 126 6.78 3.29 -5.28
CA GLY A 126 7.10 4.37 -6.21
C GLY A 126 8.51 4.28 -6.77
N ALA A 127 8.71 4.87 -7.94
CA ALA A 127 10.03 5.00 -8.55
C ALA A 127 10.81 6.17 -7.95
N ALA A 128 12.01 5.91 -7.45
CA ALA A 128 12.92 6.98 -7.03
C ALA A 128 13.56 7.65 -8.25
N ARG A 129 13.86 8.94 -8.12
CA ARG A 129 14.43 9.77 -9.18
C ARG A 129 15.25 10.93 -8.62
N THR A 130 16.02 11.57 -9.46
CA THR A 130 16.69 12.84 -9.16
C THR A 130 15.70 14.03 -9.23
N ALA A 131 16.17 15.25 -9.25
CA ALA A 131 15.34 16.43 -9.48
C ALA A 131 14.67 16.40 -10.89
N ASN A 132 15.29 15.73 -11.86
CA ASN A 132 14.69 15.53 -13.18
C ASN A 132 13.57 14.48 -13.09
N PRO A 133 12.31 14.80 -13.44
CA PRO A 133 11.20 13.86 -13.41
C PRO A 133 11.39 12.63 -14.33
N ASN A 134 12.21 12.75 -15.36
CA ASN A 134 12.49 11.71 -16.34
C ASN A 134 13.84 11.00 -16.08
N SER A 135 14.20 10.79 -14.82
CA SER A 135 15.46 10.16 -14.39
C SER A 135 15.23 8.92 -13.51
N ALA A 136 14.04 8.35 -13.51
CA ALA A 136 13.81 7.08 -12.84
C ALA A 136 14.56 5.95 -13.57
N ASN A 137 15.13 5.01 -12.81
CA ASN A 137 15.91 3.91 -13.38
C ASN A 137 15.56 2.57 -12.71
N SER A 138 16.32 2.15 -11.71
CA SER A 138 16.09 0.90 -10.96
C SER A 138 15.67 1.14 -9.52
N GLN A 139 15.97 2.30 -8.96
CA GLN A 139 15.67 2.59 -7.56
C GLN A 139 14.17 2.79 -7.32
N PHE A 140 13.69 2.26 -6.22
CA PHE A 140 12.29 2.36 -5.79
C PHE A 140 12.20 2.62 -4.29
N PHE A 141 11.00 2.99 -3.84
CA PHE A 141 10.69 3.12 -2.42
C PHE A 141 9.31 2.54 -2.09
N ILE A 142 9.17 2.01 -0.88
CA ILE A 142 7.93 1.46 -0.33
C ILE A 142 7.49 2.36 0.82
N MET A 143 6.24 2.80 0.79
CA MET A 143 5.69 3.71 1.78
C MET A 143 5.35 3.01 3.09
N PHE A 144 5.75 3.56 4.23
CA PHE A 144 5.29 3.15 5.55
C PHE A 144 3.97 3.83 5.95
N ALA A 145 3.73 5.04 5.47
CA ALA A 145 2.58 5.86 5.78
C ALA A 145 2.13 6.70 4.58
N PRO A 146 0.93 7.30 4.59
CA PRO A 146 0.48 8.19 3.53
C PRO A 146 1.39 9.42 3.36
N ALA A 147 1.65 9.80 2.09
CA ALA A 147 2.45 10.96 1.74
C ALA A 147 1.82 11.74 0.55
N PRO A 148 0.74 12.50 0.78
CA PRO A 148 0.01 13.17 -0.30
C PRO A 148 0.83 14.22 -1.05
N ASN A 149 1.92 14.70 -0.48
CA ASN A 149 2.87 15.59 -1.15
C ASN A 149 3.65 14.92 -2.29
N LEU A 150 3.63 13.59 -2.39
CA LEU A 150 4.24 12.83 -3.49
C LEU A 150 3.27 12.59 -4.65
N ASP A 151 1.97 12.79 -4.43
CA ASP A 151 0.93 12.55 -5.44
C ASP A 151 1.14 13.42 -6.67
N GLY A 152 1.14 12.79 -7.85
CA GLY A 152 1.42 13.48 -9.11
C GLY A 152 2.86 13.98 -9.29
N GLN A 153 3.77 13.67 -8.35
CA GLN A 153 5.19 14.06 -8.38
C GLN A 153 6.13 12.87 -8.60
N TYR A 154 5.67 11.67 -8.28
CA TYR A 154 6.42 10.43 -8.47
C TYR A 154 5.55 9.40 -9.17
N THR A 155 6.19 8.48 -9.91
CA THR A 155 5.51 7.39 -10.57
C THR A 155 5.21 6.27 -9.57
N ILE A 156 3.93 5.90 -9.45
CA ILE A 156 3.48 4.72 -8.72
C ILE A 156 3.46 3.55 -9.72
N TRP A 157 4.17 2.45 -9.41
CA TRP A 157 4.20 1.28 -10.28
C TRP A 157 3.74 -0.01 -9.60
N GLY A 158 3.55 0.01 -8.27
CA GLY A 158 3.14 -1.17 -7.53
C GLY A 158 2.48 -0.88 -6.19
N GLN A 159 1.94 -1.94 -5.60
CA GLN A 159 1.32 -1.95 -4.27
C GLN A 159 1.71 -3.24 -3.54
N VAL A 160 2.21 -3.13 -2.33
CA VAL A 160 2.38 -4.28 -1.43
C VAL A 160 1.00 -4.80 -1.03
N ILE A 161 0.73 -6.06 -1.36
CA ILE A 161 -0.54 -6.74 -1.05
C ILE A 161 -0.41 -7.78 0.06
N SER A 162 0.84 -8.19 0.39
CA SER A 162 1.14 -9.09 1.50
C SER A 162 2.56 -8.89 1.99
N GLY A 163 2.83 -9.17 3.27
CA GLY A 163 4.17 -9.10 3.85
C GLY A 163 4.61 -7.69 4.24
N MET A 164 3.68 -6.76 4.45
CA MET A 164 4.02 -5.39 4.87
C MET A 164 4.71 -5.35 6.23
N ASP A 165 4.48 -6.34 7.09
CA ASP A 165 5.17 -6.49 8.38
C ASP A 165 6.68 -6.73 8.20
N TYR A 166 7.08 -7.43 7.14
CA TYR A 166 8.49 -7.63 6.80
C TYR A 166 9.13 -6.34 6.27
N VAL A 167 8.37 -5.51 5.56
CA VAL A 167 8.82 -4.17 5.16
C VAL A 167 9.00 -3.28 6.41
N ASP A 168 8.10 -3.39 7.38
CA ASP A 168 8.22 -2.67 8.66
C ASP A 168 9.43 -3.11 9.49
N ALA A 169 9.90 -4.34 9.32
CA ALA A 169 11.08 -4.85 10.00
C ALA A 169 12.40 -4.32 9.42
N ILE A 170 12.40 -3.72 8.22
CA ILE A 170 13.60 -3.16 7.60
C ILE A 170 14.23 -2.11 8.52
N LYS A 171 15.54 -2.25 8.72
CA LYS A 171 16.33 -1.37 9.59
C LYS A 171 16.23 0.10 9.18
N ARG A 172 15.88 0.94 10.15
CA ARG A 172 15.78 2.39 9.96
C ARG A 172 17.16 3.04 9.87
N GLY A 173 17.25 4.08 9.05
CA GLY A 173 18.45 4.90 8.97
C GLY A 173 18.51 5.94 10.07
N GLY A 174 19.71 6.48 10.28
CA GLY A 174 19.97 7.56 11.22
C GLY A 174 19.87 8.95 10.58
N GLY A 175 19.64 9.97 11.44
CA GLY A 175 19.60 11.36 11.01
C GLY A 175 18.44 11.72 10.09
N ALA A 176 18.38 12.98 9.67
CA ALA A 176 17.29 13.50 8.83
C ALA A 176 17.23 12.85 7.42
N ASN A 177 18.35 12.35 6.92
CA ASN A 177 18.46 11.75 5.60
C ASN A 177 18.07 10.27 5.56
N GLY A 178 17.95 9.59 6.72
CA GLY A 178 17.57 8.19 6.79
C GLY A 178 18.61 7.22 6.20
N LEU A 179 19.89 7.59 6.11
CA LEU A 179 20.95 6.70 5.63
C LEU A 179 21.16 5.55 6.59
N VAL A 180 21.19 4.32 6.08
CA VAL A 180 21.29 3.11 6.89
C VAL A 180 22.73 2.62 6.94
N SER A 181 23.29 2.52 8.15
CA SER A 181 24.57 1.80 8.37
C SER A 181 24.26 0.31 8.48
N GLN A 182 24.95 -0.54 7.72
CA GLN A 182 24.69 -1.99 7.64
C GLN A 182 23.21 -2.26 7.27
N PRO A 183 22.80 -1.89 6.05
CA PRO A 183 21.42 -2.00 5.62
C PRO A 183 21.00 -3.46 5.39
N ASP A 184 19.70 -3.72 5.55
CA ASP A 184 19.09 -4.95 5.09
C ASP A 184 19.09 -5.00 3.56
N HIS A 185 19.11 -6.22 3.03
CA HIS A 185 19.18 -6.47 1.59
C HIS A 185 17.99 -7.29 1.09
N ILE A 186 17.71 -7.15 -0.18
CA ILE A 186 16.79 -8.01 -0.91
C ILE A 186 17.52 -9.34 -1.16
N VAL A 187 17.00 -10.44 -0.62
CA VAL A 187 17.59 -11.77 -0.84
C VAL A 187 17.43 -12.16 -2.31
N LYS A 188 16.21 -11.98 -2.83
CA LYS A 188 15.88 -12.13 -4.26
C LYS A 188 14.58 -11.41 -4.60
N MET A 189 14.42 -11.04 -5.87
CA MET A 189 13.19 -10.45 -6.37
C MET A 189 12.83 -11.05 -7.74
N ARG A 190 11.62 -11.60 -7.88
CA ARG A 190 11.17 -12.36 -9.07
C ARG A 190 9.74 -12.02 -9.44
N VAL A 191 9.44 -12.09 -10.72
CA VAL A 191 8.04 -12.15 -11.21
C VAL A 191 7.46 -13.51 -10.78
N ALA A 192 6.21 -13.52 -10.32
CA ALA A 192 5.62 -14.74 -9.77
C ALA A 192 5.45 -15.84 -10.84
N SER A 193 5.23 -15.48 -12.11
CA SER A 193 5.17 -16.43 -13.23
C SER A 193 6.49 -17.18 -13.47
N ASP A 194 7.63 -16.63 -13.06
CA ASP A 194 8.93 -17.30 -13.20
C ASP A 194 9.18 -18.38 -12.15
N GLN A 195 8.31 -18.49 -11.15
CA GLN A 195 8.45 -19.42 -10.02
C GLN A 195 7.43 -20.57 -10.04
N SER A 196 6.67 -20.71 -11.12
CA SER A 196 5.66 -21.75 -11.34
C SER A 196 6.24 -23.02 -11.98
#